data_40e63cb480a6fbe53f09baf47560b93f
#
_entry.id   40e63cb480a6fbe53f09baf47560b93f
#
_cell.length_a   1.000
_cell.length_b   1.000
_cell.length_c   1.000
_cell.angle_alpha   90.00
_cell.angle_beta   90.00
_cell.angle_gamma   90.00
#
_symmetry.space_group_name_H-M   'P 1'
#
loop_
_entity.id
_entity.type
_entity.pdbx_description
1 polymer ?
#
loop_
_entity_poly.entity_id
_entity_poly.type
_entity_poly.pdbx_seq_one_letter_code
_entity_poly.pdbx_strand_id
1 'polypeptide(L)'
;MNTMKKLTSLLLFLVLSVLSLQAQQAKYVFYFIGDGMGTNQVLGTEMYLSELKGEIGVTPLLFAQFPYAAMASTFSATNGVTDSAAAGTALATGHKTKNGSVGVTKDQTEVSSVAVWAKEDGYRVGVSTSVTVDHATPASFYAHQGDRGSSYQIGLDLIEAGFDFYAGSDFDDPTNFRASRREGKTYDNLYDLTQKAGYTLARGYKKKKKKAKKAEKM
;
A
#
# COMPACT_ATOMS: atom_id res chain seq x y z
N MET A 1 47.70 7.04 35.59
CA MET A 1 46.88 8.22 35.26
C MET A 1 46.52 8.35 33.76
N ASN A 2 47.39 7.96 32.83
CA ASN A 2 47.11 8.05 31.38
C ASN A 2 46.12 7.03 30.83
N THR A 3 46.09 5.80 31.34
CA THR A 3 45.21 4.73 30.89
C THR A 3 43.75 4.96 31.27
N MET A 4 43.49 5.43 32.48
CA MET A 4 42.14 5.77 32.93
C MET A 4 41.51 6.92 32.11
N LYS A 5 42.34 7.97 31.82
CA LYS A 5 41.88 9.08 30.98
C LYS A 5 41.54 8.63 29.54
N LYS A 6 42.30 7.71 28.97
CA LYS A 6 42.02 7.12 27.65
C LYS A 6 40.74 6.27 27.65
N LEU A 7 40.53 5.51 28.73
CA LEU A 7 39.32 4.67 28.87
C LEU A 7 38.06 5.52 29.03
N THR A 8 38.11 6.58 29.83
CA THR A 8 36.98 7.52 29.99
C THR A 8 36.67 8.29 28.70
N SER A 9 37.72 8.71 27.94
CA SER A 9 37.49 9.35 26.63
C SER A 9 36.89 8.42 25.61
N LEU A 10 37.32 7.15 25.59
CA LEU A 10 36.74 6.12 24.70
C LEU A 10 35.29 5.83 25.05
N LEU A 11 34.96 5.72 26.34
CA LEU A 11 33.61 5.51 26.83
C LEU A 11 32.68 6.69 26.48
N LEU A 12 33.18 7.91 26.66
CA LEU A 12 32.46 9.14 26.33
C LEU A 12 32.18 9.24 24.81
N PHE A 13 33.18 8.87 23.98
CA PHE A 13 33.02 8.84 22.54
C PHE A 13 32.00 7.76 22.10
N LEU A 14 32.01 6.60 22.75
CA LEU A 14 31.03 5.53 22.49
C LEU A 14 29.60 5.95 22.86
N VAL A 15 29.44 6.61 24.03
CA VAL A 15 28.13 7.13 24.46
C VAL A 15 27.64 8.25 23.54
N LEU A 16 28.51 9.16 23.11
CA LEU A 16 28.15 10.21 22.16
C LEU A 16 27.79 9.66 20.76
N SER A 17 28.48 8.61 20.31
CA SER A 17 28.15 7.96 19.03
C SER A 17 26.83 7.22 19.08
N VAL A 18 26.44 6.61 20.20
CA VAL A 18 25.13 5.96 20.38
C VAL A 18 24.00 7.00 20.43
N LEU A 19 24.24 8.17 21.04
CA LEU A 19 23.26 9.26 21.08
C LEU A 19 23.03 9.92 19.71
N SER A 20 24.02 9.87 18.80
CA SER A 20 23.87 10.40 17.43
C SER A 20 23.21 9.42 16.44
N LEU A 21 22.96 8.17 16.85
CA LEU A 21 22.29 7.14 16.06
C LEU A 21 20.75 7.16 16.18
N GLN A 22 20.16 8.23 16.72
CA GLN A 22 18.71 8.40 16.58
C GLN A 22 18.40 8.64 15.09
N ALA A 23 18.08 7.57 14.38
CA ALA A 23 17.54 7.66 13.03
C ALA A 23 16.36 8.61 13.08
N GLN A 24 16.39 9.65 12.26
CA GLN A 24 15.29 10.60 12.17
C GLN A 24 14.07 9.85 11.69
N GLN A 25 13.11 9.62 12.58
CA GLN A 25 11.89 8.89 12.26
C GLN A 25 11.09 9.70 11.23
N ALA A 26 10.75 9.10 10.11
CA ALA A 26 9.95 9.76 9.08
C ALA A 26 8.58 10.08 9.65
N LYS A 27 8.18 11.35 9.63
CA LYS A 27 6.86 11.79 10.11
C LYS A 27 5.73 11.39 9.16
N TYR A 28 6.01 11.41 7.85
CA TYR A 28 5.08 11.06 6.79
C TYR A 28 5.79 10.18 5.77
N VAL A 29 5.12 9.12 5.33
CA VAL A 29 5.58 8.25 4.23
C VAL A 29 4.47 8.18 3.20
N PHE A 30 4.78 8.49 1.95
CA PHE A 30 3.87 8.34 0.80
C PHE A 30 4.45 7.31 -0.14
N TYR A 31 3.72 6.23 -0.34
CA TYR A 31 4.12 5.14 -1.22
C TYR A 31 3.21 5.09 -2.45
N PHE A 32 3.74 5.46 -3.60
CA PHE A 32 3.00 5.51 -4.86
C PHE A 32 3.34 4.29 -5.72
N ILE A 33 2.33 3.60 -6.22
CA ILE A 33 2.46 2.44 -7.09
C ILE A 33 1.80 2.75 -8.43
N GLY A 34 2.59 2.77 -9.50
CA GLY A 34 2.10 2.78 -10.88
C GLY A 34 1.91 1.35 -11.35
N ASP A 35 0.68 0.84 -11.27
CA ASP A 35 0.36 -0.54 -11.67
C ASP A 35 0.54 -0.72 -13.18
N GLY A 36 1.41 -1.66 -13.57
CA GLY A 36 1.79 -1.90 -14.96
C GLY A 36 2.58 -0.75 -15.62
N MET A 37 3.00 0.27 -14.87
CA MET A 37 3.76 1.40 -15.37
C MET A 37 5.24 1.02 -15.56
N GLY A 38 5.63 0.73 -16.80
CA GLY A 38 7.02 0.50 -17.17
C GLY A 38 7.73 1.78 -17.64
N THR A 39 9.02 1.65 -17.95
CA THR A 39 9.86 2.77 -18.44
C THR A 39 9.32 3.41 -19.72
N ASN A 40 8.68 2.62 -20.58
CA ASN A 40 8.09 3.14 -21.83
C ASN A 40 6.90 4.07 -21.57
N GLN A 41 6.07 3.81 -20.56
CA GLN A 41 4.97 4.69 -20.18
C GLN A 41 5.51 6.01 -19.61
N VAL A 42 6.56 5.95 -18.81
CA VAL A 42 7.23 7.13 -18.26
C VAL A 42 7.80 7.98 -19.39
N LEU A 43 8.68 7.40 -20.24
CA LEU A 43 9.30 8.09 -21.33
C LEU A 43 8.29 8.68 -22.33
N GLY A 44 7.27 7.88 -22.71
CA GLY A 44 6.21 8.34 -23.59
C GLY A 44 5.43 9.53 -23.04
N THR A 45 5.20 9.55 -21.72
CA THR A 45 4.54 10.68 -21.05
C THR A 45 5.44 11.92 -21.05
N GLU A 46 6.72 11.77 -20.77
CA GLU A 46 7.69 12.87 -20.76
C GLU A 46 7.88 13.49 -22.14
N MET A 47 7.91 12.67 -23.19
CA MET A 47 7.94 13.13 -24.58
C MET A 47 6.65 13.87 -24.97
N TYR A 48 5.48 13.31 -24.58
CA TYR A 48 4.19 13.94 -24.82
C TYR A 48 4.08 15.31 -24.12
N LEU A 49 4.56 15.44 -22.90
CA LEU A 49 4.57 16.72 -22.18
C LEU A 49 5.49 17.76 -22.83
N SER A 50 6.58 17.33 -23.46
CA SER A 50 7.47 18.20 -24.25
C SER A 50 6.78 18.68 -25.53
N GLU A 51 6.13 17.76 -26.25
CA GLU A 51 5.38 18.07 -27.48
C GLU A 51 4.25 19.08 -27.21
N LEU A 52 3.53 18.98 -26.11
CA LEU A 52 2.51 19.95 -25.72
C LEU A 52 3.05 21.39 -25.56
N LYS A 53 4.35 21.54 -25.34
CA LYS A 53 5.04 22.84 -25.25
C LYS A 53 5.67 23.28 -26.59
N GLY A 54 5.57 22.44 -27.60
CA GLY A 54 6.27 22.67 -28.89
C GLY A 54 7.79 22.46 -28.81
N GLU A 55 8.25 21.69 -27.82
CA GLU A 55 9.67 21.39 -27.57
C GLU A 55 10.02 19.98 -28.07
N ILE A 56 11.24 19.80 -28.55
CA ILE A 56 11.80 18.49 -28.89
C ILE A 56 12.54 17.95 -27.67
N GLY A 57 12.23 16.71 -27.26
CA GLY A 57 12.91 16.04 -26.14
C GLY A 57 11.95 15.53 -25.10
N VAL A 58 12.30 15.67 -23.84
CA VAL A 58 11.52 15.18 -22.69
C VAL A 58 11.32 16.28 -21.65
N THR A 59 10.11 16.37 -21.11
CA THR A 59 9.83 17.15 -19.90
C THR A 59 9.76 16.18 -18.72
N PRO A 60 10.77 16.14 -17.82
CA PRO A 60 10.86 15.15 -16.78
C PRO A 60 9.67 15.19 -15.82
N LEU A 61 9.11 14.03 -15.51
CA LEU A 61 8.11 13.88 -14.45
C LEU A 61 8.73 14.13 -13.07
N LEU A 62 7.91 14.57 -12.11
CA LEU A 62 8.38 14.91 -10.76
C LEU A 62 9.16 13.76 -10.11
N PHE A 63 8.62 12.55 -10.16
CA PHE A 63 9.26 11.37 -9.52
C PHE A 63 10.54 10.93 -10.27
N ALA A 64 10.67 11.22 -11.56
CA ALA A 64 11.90 10.97 -12.33
C ALA A 64 13.06 11.88 -11.90
N GLN A 65 12.77 12.95 -11.15
CA GLN A 65 13.75 13.90 -10.62
C GLN A 65 14.11 13.64 -9.14
N PHE A 66 13.61 12.57 -8.53
CA PHE A 66 13.96 12.22 -7.16
C PHE A 66 15.45 11.86 -7.06
N PRO A 67 16.11 12.22 -5.95
CA PRO A 67 17.56 12.05 -5.81
C PRO A 67 18.01 10.58 -5.73
N TYR A 68 17.08 9.68 -5.45
CA TYR A 68 17.35 8.23 -5.35
C TYR A 68 16.47 7.49 -6.34
N ALA A 69 17.09 6.63 -7.13
CA ALA A 69 16.43 5.75 -8.09
C ALA A 69 17.07 4.36 -8.03
N ALA A 70 16.26 3.33 -8.23
CA ALA A 70 16.71 1.94 -8.31
C ALA A 70 15.87 1.17 -9.31
N MET A 71 16.37 0.04 -9.74
CA MET A 71 15.66 -0.91 -10.60
C MET A 71 15.37 -2.18 -9.80
N ALA A 72 14.20 -2.78 -10.03
CA ALA A 72 13.81 -4.05 -9.44
C ALA A 72 13.37 -5.03 -10.54
N SER A 73 13.66 -6.30 -10.32
CA SER A 73 13.10 -7.38 -11.15
C SER A 73 11.69 -7.73 -10.68
N THR A 74 10.77 -7.92 -11.63
CA THR A 74 9.34 -8.02 -11.37
C THR A 74 8.74 -9.42 -11.60
N PHE A 75 9.54 -10.49 -11.64
CA PHE A 75 9.02 -11.86 -11.71
C PHE A 75 8.33 -12.28 -10.40
N SER A 76 7.27 -13.09 -10.49
CA SER A 76 6.60 -13.68 -9.32
C SER A 76 7.28 -14.97 -8.88
N ALA A 77 6.83 -15.60 -7.81
CA ALA A 77 7.39 -16.88 -7.36
C ALA A 77 7.18 -18.04 -8.35
N THR A 78 6.26 -17.90 -9.30
CA THR A 78 5.87 -18.97 -10.24
C THR A 78 5.95 -18.58 -11.71
N ASN A 79 6.04 -17.29 -12.03
CA ASN A 79 5.95 -16.78 -13.41
C ASN A 79 7.03 -15.75 -13.69
N GLY A 80 7.60 -15.78 -14.89
CA GLY A 80 8.51 -14.75 -15.39
C GLY A 80 7.86 -13.38 -15.55
N VAL A 81 6.53 -13.36 -15.78
CA VAL A 81 5.72 -12.13 -15.78
C VAL A 81 4.79 -12.16 -14.57
N THR A 82 4.91 -11.19 -13.70
CA THR A 82 4.07 -11.03 -12.50
C THR A 82 2.70 -10.48 -12.87
N ASP A 83 1.73 -10.63 -11.95
CA ASP A 83 0.49 -9.86 -11.94
C ASP A 83 0.48 -8.84 -10.78
N SER A 84 -0.58 -8.02 -10.69
CA SER A 84 -0.71 -7.00 -9.64
C SER A 84 -0.76 -7.59 -8.24
N ALA A 85 -1.35 -8.79 -8.06
CA ALA A 85 -1.45 -9.46 -6.77
C ALA A 85 -0.07 -9.87 -6.23
N ALA A 86 0.70 -10.60 -7.03
CA ALA A 86 2.03 -11.06 -6.66
C ALA A 86 3.03 -9.89 -6.55
N ALA A 87 2.96 -8.90 -7.46
CA ALA A 87 3.82 -7.73 -7.40
C ALA A 87 3.48 -6.84 -6.20
N GLY A 88 2.19 -6.57 -5.95
CA GLY A 88 1.73 -5.82 -4.79
C GLY A 88 2.13 -6.48 -3.47
N THR A 89 1.96 -7.81 -3.37
CA THR A 89 2.41 -8.58 -2.20
C THR A 89 3.92 -8.44 -1.98
N ALA A 90 4.73 -8.56 -3.05
CA ALA A 90 6.18 -8.39 -2.93
C ALA A 90 6.58 -6.96 -2.49
N LEU A 91 5.90 -5.93 -3.00
CA LEU A 91 6.12 -4.53 -2.61
C LEU A 91 5.68 -4.26 -1.17
N ALA A 92 4.56 -4.84 -0.74
CA ALA A 92 4.00 -4.60 0.59
C ALA A 92 4.72 -5.38 1.70
N THR A 93 5.24 -6.60 1.40
CA THR A 93 5.70 -7.55 2.43
C THR A 93 7.15 -7.97 2.29
N GLY A 94 7.79 -7.70 1.15
CA GLY A 94 9.12 -8.24 0.80
C GLY A 94 9.11 -9.71 0.37
N HIS A 95 7.95 -10.38 0.30
CA HIS A 95 7.83 -11.79 -0.05
C HIS A 95 7.23 -11.97 -1.45
N LYS A 96 7.88 -12.79 -2.28
CA LYS A 96 7.31 -13.20 -3.57
C LYS A 96 6.27 -14.30 -3.37
N THR A 97 5.15 -14.17 -4.09
CA THR A 97 4.08 -15.16 -4.13
C THR A 97 3.76 -15.59 -5.57
N LYS A 98 2.84 -16.51 -5.74
CA LYS A 98 2.32 -16.90 -7.06
C LYS A 98 1.37 -15.82 -7.61
N ASN A 99 1.25 -15.74 -8.94
CA ASN A 99 0.27 -14.86 -9.55
C ASN A 99 -1.14 -15.16 -9.01
N GLY A 100 -1.91 -14.11 -8.76
CA GLY A 100 -3.26 -14.19 -8.21
C GLY A 100 -3.36 -14.18 -6.69
N SER A 101 -2.27 -14.39 -5.95
CA SER A 101 -2.31 -14.41 -4.47
C SER A 101 -1.96 -13.05 -3.87
N VAL A 102 -2.65 -12.69 -2.80
CA VAL A 102 -2.58 -11.39 -2.11
C VAL A 102 -2.20 -11.60 -0.64
N GLY A 103 -1.13 -10.97 -0.16
CA GLY A 103 -0.71 -10.97 1.25
C GLY A 103 -0.36 -12.34 1.83
N VAL A 104 -0.09 -13.32 0.98
CA VAL A 104 0.34 -14.68 1.37
C VAL A 104 1.57 -15.09 0.59
N THR A 105 2.36 -16.02 1.11
CA THR A 105 3.47 -16.65 0.40
C THR A 105 2.95 -17.58 -0.71
N LYS A 106 3.86 -18.13 -1.53
CA LYS A 106 3.49 -19.17 -2.53
C LYS A 106 2.82 -20.40 -1.90
N ASP A 107 3.14 -20.68 -0.63
CA ASP A 107 2.62 -21.83 0.14
C ASP A 107 1.38 -21.44 0.97
N GLN A 108 0.78 -20.29 0.68
CA GLN A 108 -0.44 -19.75 1.31
C GLN A 108 -0.29 -19.40 2.80
N THR A 109 0.93 -19.13 3.27
CA THR A 109 1.15 -18.58 4.61
C THR A 109 0.98 -17.07 4.57
N GLU A 110 0.20 -16.51 5.48
CA GLU A 110 -0.02 -15.08 5.63
C GLU A 110 1.28 -14.34 5.97
N VAL A 111 1.45 -13.14 5.40
CA VAL A 111 2.62 -12.28 5.61
C VAL A 111 2.18 -10.84 5.85
N SER A 112 2.68 -10.27 6.94
CA SER A 112 2.38 -8.88 7.32
C SER A 112 3.01 -7.88 6.35
N SER A 113 2.26 -6.83 6.03
CA SER A 113 2.74 -5.73 5.19
C SER A 113 3.43 -4.63 5.99
N VAL A 114 4.19 -3.80 5.32
CA VAL A 114 4.75 -2.56 5.90
C VAL A 114 3.67 -1.62 6.43
N ALA A 115 2.45 -1.68 5.89
CA ALA A 115 1.32 -0.88 6.34
C ALA A 115 0.78 -1.38 7.70
N VAL A 116 0.72 -2.71 7.89
CA VAL A 116 0.37 -3.33 9.17
C VAL A 116 1.42 -2.96 10.22
N TRP A 117 2.69 -3.10 9.92
CA TRP A 117 3.77 -2.72 10.86
C TRP A 117 3.72 -1.24 11.21
N ALA A 118 3.48 -0.35 10.24
CA ALA A 118 3.32 1.07 10.52
C ALA A 118 2.14 1.34 11.46
N LYS A 119 1.03 0.61 11.29
CA LYS A 119 -0.13 0.72 12.18
C LYS A 119 0.20 0.24 13.60
N GLU A 120 0.92 -0.86 13.74
CA GLU A 120 1.39 -1.41 15.03
C GLU A 120 2.36 -0.44 15.74
N ASP A 121 3.19 0.26 14.98
CA ASP A 121 4.10 1.32 15.47
C ASP A 121 3.38 2.65 15.79
N GLY A 122 2.04 2.68 15.70
CA GLY A 122 1.22 3.84 16.07
C GLY A 122 1.06 4.91 14.99
N TYR A 123 1.50 4.64 13.75
CA TYR A 123 1.20 5.54 12.62
C TYR A 123 -0.26 5.43 12.19
N ARG A 124 -0.79 6.51 11.65
CA ARG A 124 -2.03 6.46 10.91
C ARG A 124 -1.77 5.95 9.51
N VAL A 125 -2.58 4.97 9.08
CA VAL A 125 -2.43 4.30 7.79
C VAL A 125 -3.63 4.58 6.91
N GLY A 126 -3.37 4.97 5.66
CA GLY A 126 -4.40 5.14 4.64
C GLY A 126 -4.02 4.44 3.34
N VAL A 127 -4.98 3.77 2.72
CA VAL A 127 -4.84 3.13 1.41
C VAL A 127 -5.77 3.81 0.42
N SER A 128 -5.22 4.30 -0.69
CA SER A 128 -6.00 4.95 -1.75
C SER A 128 -5.67 4.35 -3.11
N THR A 129 -6.67 4.17 -3.95
CA THR A 129 -6.52 3.56 -5.26
C THR A 129 -7.46 4.19 -6.30
N SER A 130 -7.13 4.07 -7.58
CA SER A 130 -8.00 4.45 -8.69
C SER A 130 -8.99 3.35 -9.10
N VAL A 131 -8.80 2.11 -8.61
CA VAL A 131 -9.68 0.97 -8.83
C VAL A 131 -10.59 0.72 -7.62
N THR A 132 -11.23 -0.45 -7.52
CA THR A 132 -12.01 -0.83 -6.32
C THR A 132 -11.09 -1.01 -5.11
N VAL A 133 -11.61 -0.74 -3.92
CA VAL A 133 -10.80 -0.82 -2.67
C VAL A 133 -10.32 -2.23 -2.39
N ASP A 134 -11.04 -3.24 -2.86
CA ASP A 134 -10.77 -4.67 -2.76
C ASP A 134 -9.99 -5.24 -3.97
N HIS A 135 -9.49 -4.37 -4.87
CA HIS A 135 -8.59 -4.80 -5.94
C HIS A 135 -7.24 -5.26 -5.38
N ALA A 136 -6.58 -6.17 -6.09
CA ALA A 136 -5.36 -6.85 -5.64
C ALA A 136 -4.23 -5.92 -5.18
N THR A 137 -4.00 -4.79 -5.87
CA THR A 137 -2.90 -3.87 -5.54
C THR A 137 -3.08 -3.20 -4.17
N PRO A 138 -4.22 -2.53 -3.86
CA PRO A 138 -4.45 -2.02 -2.52
C PRO A 138 -4.58 -3.15 -1.49
N ALA A 139 -5.22 -4.28 -1.84
CA ALA A 139 -5.43 -5.42 -0.97
C ALA A 139 -4.13 -6.04 -0.45
N SER A 140 -3.05 -5.98 -1.21
CA SER A 140 -1.73 -6.49 -0.80
C SER A 140 -1.19 -5.85 0.49
N PHE A 141 -1.74 -4.72 0.91
CA PHE A 141 -1.33 -4.03 2.13
C PHE A 141 -2.14 -4.40 3.36
N TYR A 142 -3.27 -5.11 3.20
CA TYR A 142 -4.17 -5.42 4.33
C TYR A 142 -4.85 -6.80 4.25
N ALA A 143 -4.83 -7.51 3.12
CA ALA A 143 -5.57 -8.75 2.93
C ALA A 143 -4.65 -9.97 2.79
N HIS A 144 -5.21 -11.17 3.08
CA HIS A 144 -4.51 -12.45 3.05
C HIS A 144 -5.33 -13.50 2.29
N GLN A 145 -5.38 -13.39 0.94
CA GLN A 145 -6.21 -14.26 0.10
C GLN A 145 -5.38 -14.99 -0.95
N GLY A 146 -5.60 -16.30 -1.07
CA GLY A 146 -4.98 -17.14 -2.09
C GLY A 146 -5.41 -16.82 -3.53
N ASP A 147 -6.53 -16.10 -3.69
CA ASP A 147 -7.09 -15.69 -4.96
C ASP A 147 -7.57 -14.24 -4.90
N ARG A 148 -7.00 -13.38 -5.73
CA ARG A 148 -7.41 -11.98 -5.91
C ARG A 148 -8.86 -11.78 -6.34
N GLY A 149 -9.49 -12.82 -6.89
CA GLY A 149 -10.90 -12.83 -7.25
C GLY A 149 -11.85 -12.98 -6.06
N SER A 150 -11.33 -13.24 -4.85
CA SER A 150 -12.12 -13.33 -3.61
C SER A 150 -12.47 -11.94 -3.05
N SER A 151 -13.07 -11.08 -3.89
CA SER A 151 -13.31 -9.66 -3.57
C SER A 151 -14.06 -9.45 -2.26
N TYR A 152 -15.07 -10.27 -1.97
CA TYR A 152 -15.82 -10.18 -0.72
C TYR A 152 -14.95 -10.48 0.52
N GLN A 153 -14.12 -11.52 0.46
CA GLN A 153 -13.19 -11.87 1.55
C GLN A 153 -12.14 -10.78 1.74
N ILE A 154 -11.60 -10.25 0.64
CA ILE A 154 -10.69 -9.09 0.67
C ILE A 154 -11.37 -7.87 1.34
N GLY A 155 -12.67 -7.68 1.08
CA GLY A 155 -13.45 -6.64 1.74
C GLY A 155 -13.64 -6.87 3.25
N LEU A 156 -13.72 -8.13 3.70
CA LEU A 156 -13.70 -8.47 5.13
C LEU A 156 -12.32 -8.21 5.75
N ASP A 157 -11.24 -8.62 5.08
CA ASP A 157 -9.86 -8.37 5.51
C ASP A 157 -9.58 -6.85 5.64
N LEU A 158 -10.14 -6.02 4.74
CA LEU A 158 -10.07 -4.55 4.84
C LEU A 158 -10.65 -4.04 6.16
N ILE A 159 -11.80 -4.59 6.57
CA ILE A 159 -12.46 -4.20 7.83
C ILE A 159 -11.63 -4.65 9.02
N GLU A 160 -11.08 -5.86 8.98
CA GLU A 160 -10.27 -6.46 10.05
C GLU A 160 -8.94 -5.71 10.24
N ALA A 161 -8.26 -5.33 9.14
CA ALA A 161 -7.01 -4.58 9.19
C ALA A 161 -7.15 -3.21 9.90
N GLY A 162 -8.34 -2.64 9.90
CA GLY A 162 -8.67 -1.47 10.72
C GLY A 162 -7.83 -0.23 10.42
N PHE A 163 -7.35 -0.01 9.19
CA PHE A 163 -6.60 1.19 8.84
C PHE A 163 -7.49 2.44 8.93
N ASP A 164 -6.87 3.60 9.09
CA ASP A 164 -7.60 4.85 9.38
C ASP A 164 -8.34 5.42 8.17
N PHE A 165 -7.96 5.04 6.95
CA PHE A 165 -8.56 5.57 5.73
C PHE A 165 -8.46 4.60 4.55
N TYR A 166 -9.56 4.46 3.82
CA TYR A 166 -9.59 3.77 2.53
C TYR A 166 -10.29 4.63 1.50
N ALA A 167 -9.75 4.68 0.28
CA ALA A 167 -10.40 5.36 -0.84
C ALA A 167 -10.18 4.59 -2.15
N GLY A 168 -11.25 4.46 -2.92
CA GLY A 168 -11.26 3.84 -4.23
C GLY A 168 -12.57 4.10 -4.95
N SER A 169 -12.82 3.42 -6.07
CA SER A 169 -14.07 3.59 -6.81
C SER A 169 -15.27 3.01 -6.06
N ASP A 170 -15.18 1.78 -5.57
CA ASP A 170 -16.21 1.08 -4.78
C ASP A 170 -15.67 -0.27 -4.24
N PHE A 171 -16.55 -1.16 -3.71
CA PHE A 171 -16.31 -2.60 -3.61
C PHE A 171 -16.74 -3.29 -4.90
N ASP A 172 -16.02 -4.35 -5.33
CA ASP A 172 -16.35 -5.14 -6.53
C ASP A 172 -17.56 -6.05 -6.29
N ASP A 173 -17.58 -6.79 -5.17
CA ASP A 173 -18.70 -7.67 -4.81
C ASP A 173 -19.14 -7.47 -3.34
N PRO A 174 -19.85 -6.38 -3.00
CA PRO A 174 -20.15 -6.02 -1.61
C PRO A 174 -21.14 -6.98 -0.92
N THR A 175 -21.79 -7.87 -1.65
CA THR A 175 -22.80 -8.80 -1.10
C THR A 175 -22.42 -10.27 -1.30
N ASN A 176 -21.21 -10.54 -1.75
CA ASN A 176 -20.78 -11.88 -2.18
C ASN A 176 -21.79 -12.55 -3.14
N PHE A 177 -22.24 -11.79 -4.13
CA PHE A 177 -23.34 -12.18 -5.00
C PHE A 177 -23.09 -13.51 -5.72
N ARG A 178 -21.86 -13.74 -6.18
CA ARG A 178 -21.49 -14.98 -6.88
C ARG A 178 -21.63 -16.22 -5.98
N ALA A 179 -21.14 -16.13 -4.74
CA ALA A 179 -21.25 -17.21 -3.76
C ALA A 179 -22.70 -17.36 -3.29
N SER A 180 -23.41 -16.26 -3.03
CA SER A 180 -24.82 -16.24 -2.66
C SER A 180 -25.69 -17.03 -3.65
N ARG A 181 -25.52 -16.78 -4.96
CA ARG A 181 -26.25 -17.53 -5.99
C ARG A 181 -25.89 -19.02 -6.06
N ARG A 182 -24.63 -19.36 -5.86
CA ARG A 182 -24.15 -20.75 -5.93
C ARG A 182 -24.57 -21.56 -4.73
N GLU A 183 -24.58 -20.95 -3.54
CA GLU A 183 -24.78 -21.62 -2.25
C GLU A 183 -26.20 -21.48 -1.71
N GLY A 184 -27.01 -20.60 -2.32
CA GLY A 184 -28.36 -20.29 -1.82
C GLY A 184 -28.37 -19.60 -0.46
N LYS A 185 -27.26 -18.91 -0.09
CA LYS A 185 -27.08 -18.20 1.17
C LYS A 185 -27.09 -16.70 0.98
N THR A 186 -27.48 -15.97 2.01
CA THR A 186 -27.34 -14.51 2.07
C THR A 186 -26.10 -14.16 2.87
N TYR A 187 -25.33 -13.19 2.37
CA TYR A 187 -24.16 -12.64 3.02
C TYR A 187 -24.42 -11.21 3.47
N ASP A 188 -23.80 -10.79 4.56
CA ASP A 188 -23.87 -9.41 5.04
C ASP A 188 -23.26 -8.45 4.00
N ASN A 189 -23.84 -7.27 3.90
CA ASN A 189 -23.34 -6.26 2.98
C ASN A 189 -22.08 -5.59 3.54
N LEU A 190 -20.98 -5.54 2.77
CA LEU A 190 -19.72 -4.92 3.19
C LEU A 190 -19.89 -3.45 3.59
N TYR A 191 -20.82 -2.71 3.00
CA TYR A 191 -21.09 -1.33 3.41
C TYR A 191 -21.65 -1.25 4.84
N ASP A 192 -22.53 -2.17 5.20
CA ASP A 192 -23.11 -2.24 6.54
C ASP A 192 -22.07 -2.70 7.55
N LEU A 193 -21.24 -3.68 7.17
CA LEU A 193 -20.15 -4.17 8.01
C LEU A 193 -19.10 -3.09 8.25
N THR A 194 -18.69 -2.33 7.22
CA THR A 194 -17.77 -1.19 7.39
C THR A 194 -18.32 -0.13 8.33
N GLN A 195 -19.61 0.19 8.24
CA GLN A 195 -20.22 1.15 9.16
C GLN A 195 -20.34 0.62 10.59
N LYS A 196 -20.67 -0.66 10.77
CA LYS A 196 -20.69 -1.33 12.09
C LYS A 196 -19.29 -1.34 12.74
N ALA A 197 -18.23 -1.47 11.93
CA ALA A 197 -16.84 -1.38 12.37
C ALA A 197 -16.37 0.05 12.69
N GLY A 198 -17.25 1.06 12.60
CA GLY A 198 -16.96 2.44 12.97
C GLY A 198 -16.51 3.35 11.82
N TYR A 199 -16.41 2.84 10.60
CA TYR A 199 -16.02 3.68 9.47
C TYR A 199 -17.14 4.62 9.02
N THR A 200 -16.75 5.83 8.66
CA THR A 200 -17.64 6.77 8.00
C THR A 200 -17.64 6.57 6.50
N LEU A 201 -18.63 5.90 5.96
CA LEU A 201 -18.77 5.67 4.53
C LEU A 201 -19.20 6.94 3.79
N ALA A 202 -18.44 7.34 2.75
CA ALA A 202 -18.74 8.47 1.88
C ALA A 202 -18.71 8.04 0.42
N ARG A 203 -19.86 8.07 -0.26
CA ARG A 203 -19.99 7.78 -1.69
C ARG A 203 -20.28 9.05 -2.47
N GLY A 204 -19.61 9.23 -3.62
CA GLY A 204 -19.74 10.39 -4.48
C GLY A 204 -19.00 11.63 -3.98
N TYR A 205 -18.50 12.46 -4.91
CA TYR A 205 -17.61 13.60 -4.63
C TYR A 205 -18.17 14.61 -3.62
N LYS A 206 -19.44 15.00 -3.76
CA LYS A 206 -20.06 16.01 -2.87
C LYS A 206 -20.23 15.51 -1.43
N LYS A 207 -20.52 14.20 -1.25
CA LYS A 207 -20.67 13.59 0.07
C LYS A 207 -19.30 13.41 0.76
N LYS A 208 -18.24 13.05 -0.01
CA LYS A 208 -16.85 12.94 0.49
C LYS A 208 -16.37 14.26 1.08
N LYS A 209 -16.51 15.38 0.36
CA LYS A 209 -16.08 16.71 0.84
C LYS A 209 -16.78 17.16 2.12
N LYS A 210 -18.10 16.89 2.25
CA LYS A 210 -18.87 17.26 3.45
C LYS A 210 -18.50 16.44 4.68
N LYS A 211 -18.21 15.14 4.51
CA LYS A 211 -17.84 14.23 5.61
C LYS A 211 -16.39 14.42 6.06
N ALA A 212 -15.46 14.66 5.14
CA ALA A 212 -14.08 15.02 5.49
C ALA A 212 -14.01 16.28 6.35
N LYS A 213 -14.72 17.35 5.96
CA LYS A 213 -14.81 18.58 6.77
C LYS A 213 -15.45 18.38 8.16
N LYS A 214 -16.26 17.35 8.34
CA LYS A 214 -16.83 17.02 9.67
C LYS A 214 -15.84 16.27 10.53
N ALA A 215 -15.03 15.38 9.95
CA ALA A 215 -13.99 14.64 10.64
C ALA A 215 -12.83 15.54 11.12
N GLU A 216 -12.50 16.61 10.38
CA GLU A 216 -11.50 17.61 10.79
C GLU A 216 -11.93 18.46 12.01
N LYS A 217 -13.22 18.44 12.37
CA LYS A 217 -13.79 19.24 13.49
C LYS A 217 -14.04 18.42 14.75
N MET A 218 -13.74 17.13 14.73
CA MET A 218 -13.83 16.21 15.88
C MET A 218 -12.42 15.84 16.38
#